data_83bc1f3cf5ba50e3ddeaffff01f55590
#
_entry.id   83bc1f3cf5ba50e3ddeaffff01f55590
#
_cell.length_a   1.000
_cell.length_b   1.000
_cell.length_c   1.000
_cell.angle_alpha   90.00
_cell.angle_beta   90.00
_cell.angle_gamma   90.00
#
_symmetry.space_group_name_H-M   'P 1'
#
loop_
_entity.id
_entity.type
_entity.pdbx_description
1 polymer ?
#
loop_
_entity_poly.entity_id
_entity_poly.type
_entity_poly.pdbx_seq_one_letter_code
_entity_poly.pdbx_strand_id
1 'polypeptide(L)'
;MIPRSRATGRAVAYKVFYRLPVTMRRRLVRLAVPKYVVGAVTLVRDSEAEGVGRILLLRQPPGYSWTLPAGLLQRAEAPVVGAARELYEESGIRLPPDRLRPAVPNALVHAKGWVDMVFETEVPASTTELKVDGAEVFEAAWHSLDDLPRLSRATAFLLGHYGIGPSAGKIPPAGRPPT
;
A
#
# COMPACT_ATOMS: atom_id res chain seq x y z
N MET A 1 10.70 -31.91 -20.84
CA MET A 1 9.75 -32.81 -21.55
C MET A 1 8.59 -33.09 -20.60
N ILE A 2 7.44 -32.41 -20.72
CA ILE A 2 6.28 -32.60 -19.84
C ILE A 2 5.55 -33.88 -20.28
N PRO A 3 5.28 -34.84 -19.38
CA PRO A 3 4.63 -36.09 -19.76
C PRO A 3 3.23 -35.83 -20.35
N ARG A 4 2.97 -36.38 -21.54
CA ARG A 4 1.71 -36.21 -22.30
C ARG A 4 0.43 -36.48 -21.51
N SER A 5 0.46 -37.38 -20.51
CA SER A 5 -0.70 -37.72 -19.66
C SER A 5 -1.20 -36.55 -18.77
N ARG A 6 -0.28 -35.72 -18.25
CA ARG A 6 -0.66 -34.52 -17.45
C ARG A 6 -1.27 -33.41 -18.30
N ALA A 7 -0.85 -33.28 -19.57
CA ALA A 7 -1.41 -32.30 -20.51
C ALA A 7 -2.86 -32.64 -20.86
N THR A 8 -3.18 -33.93 -21.07
CA THR A 8 -4.52 -34.39 -21.40
C THR A 8 -5.51 -34.17 -20.25
N GLY A 9 -5.13 -34.49 -19.00
CA GLY A 9 -5.98 -34.27 -17.82
C GLY A 9 -6.29 -32.80 -17.60
N ARG A 10 -5.31 -31.90 -17.78
CA ARG A 10 -5.51 -30.45 -17.67
C ARG A 10 -6.47 -29.94 -18.77
N ALA A 11 -6.32 -30.41 -20.00
CA ALA A 11 -7.19 -29.99 -21.11
C ALA A 11 -8.66 -30.38 -20.87
N VAL A 12 -8.90 -31.60 -20.32
CA VAL A 12 -10.25 -32.05 -19.94
C VAL A 12 -10.80 -31.17 -18.78
N ALA A 13 -10.01 -30.92 -17.75
CA ALA A 13 -10.42 -30.06 -16.63
C ALA A 13 -10.80 -28.64 -17.11
N TYR A 14 -10.04 -28.03 -18.01
CA TYR A 14 -10.38 -26.74 -18.60
C TYR A 14 -11.68 -26.79 -19.42
N LYS A 15 -11.89 -27.84 -20.26
CA LYS A 15 -13.14 -28.00 -21.02
C LYS A 15 -14.36 -28.11 -20.11
N VAL A 16 -14.26 -28.87 -19.02
CA VAL A 16 -15.33 -28.99 -18.01
C VAL A 16 -15.56 -27.66 -17.31
N PHE A 17 -14.49 -26.99 -16.83
CA PHE A 17 -14.59 -25.71 -16.17
C PHE A 17 -15.28 -24.64 -17.04
N TYR A 18 -14.93 -24.54 -18.31
CA TYR A 18 -15.52 -23.54 -19.22
C TYR A 18 -16.97 -23.86 -19.67
N ARG A 19 -17.44 -25.10 -19.46
CA ARG A 19 -18.85 -25.47 -19.65
C ARG A 19 -19.74 -25.11 -18.47
N LEU A 20 -19.15 -24.85 -17.29
CA LEU A 20 -19.91 -24.42 -16.12
C LEU A 20 -20.47 -22.99 -16.32
N PRO A 21 -21.66 -22.69 -15.76
CA PRO A 21 -22.19 -21.34 -15.71
C PRO A 21 -21.19 -20.36 -15.08
N VAL A 22 -21.18 -19.11 -15.54
CA VAL A 22 -20.23 -18.07 -15.08
C VAL A 22 -20.25 -17.89 -13.56
N THR A 23 -21.43 -17.99 -12.96
CA THR A 23 -21.62 -17.90 -11.50
C THR A 23 -20.90 -19.02 -10.75
N MET A 24 -20.98 -20.25 -11.24
CA MET A 24 -20.27 -21.40 -10.65
C MET A 24 -18.75 -21.28 -10.83
N ARG A 25 -18.30 -20.88 -12.01
CA ARG A 25 -16.86 -20.63 -12.26
C ARG A 25 -16.30 -19.60 -11.28
N ARG A 26 -17.00 -18.47 -11.10
CA ARG A 26 -16.62 -17.42 -10.14
C ARG A 26 -16.56 -17.93 -8.70
N ARG A 27 -17.50 -18.77 -8.29
CA ARG A 27 -17.48 -19.38 -6.95
C ARG A 27 -16.28 -20.32 -6.77
N LEU A 28 -16.01 -21.20 -7.74
CA LEU A 28 -14.87 -22.11 -7.71
C LEU A 28 -13.54 -21.37 -7.67
N VAL A 29 -13.37 -20.35 -8.50
CA VAL A 29 -12.16 -19.51 -8.49
C VAL A 29 -12.00 -18.84 -7.12
N ARG A 30 -13.07 -18.25 -6.56
CA ARG A 30 -13.01 -17.62 -5.23
C ARG A 30 -12.62 -18.57 -4.08
N LEU A 31 -12.87 -19.87 -4.23
CA LEU A 31 -12.47 -20.87 -3.25
C LEU A 31 -11.03 -21.35 -3.44
N ALA A 32 -10.54 -21.37 -4.68
CA ALA A 32 -9.26 -21.96 -5.05
C ALA A 32 -8.09 -20.95 -5.06
N VAL A 33 -8.36 -19.63 -5.18
CA VAL A 33 -7.29 -18.62 -5.24
C VAL A 33 -7.00 -17.98 -3.90
N PRO A 34 -5.75 -17.59 -3.64
CA PRO A 34 -5.41 -16.79 -2.48
C PRO A 34 -6.23 -15.51 -2.43
N LYS A 35 -6.65 -15.11 -1.23
CA LYS A 35 -7.34 -13.85 -1.00
C LYS A 35 -6.36 -12.87 -0.37
N TYR A 36 -6.44 -11.63 -0.85
CA TYR A 36 -5.63 -10.54 -0.31
C TYR A 36 -6.54 -9.47 0.28
N VAL A 37 -6.09 -8.89 1.39
CA VAL A 37 -6.63 -7.63 1.91
C VAL A 37 -5.87 -6.52 1.21
N VAL A 38 -6.59 -5.55 0.66
CA VAL A 38 -5.96 -4.46 -0.09
C VAL A 38 -6.12 -3.16 0.68
N GLY A 39 -5.00 -2.51 0.95
CA GLY A 39 -4.92 -1.18 1.52
C GLY A 39 -4.44 -0.16 0.49
N ALA A 40 -4.65 1.11 0.81
CA ALA A 40 -4.06 2.24 0.11
C ALA A 40 -3.19 3.03 1.09
N VAL A 41 -2.00 3.42 0.65
CA VAL A 41 -1.00 4.13 1.44
C VAL A 41 -0.57 5.37 0.68
N THR A 42 -0.39 6.50 1.38
CA THR A 42 0.08 7.73 0.77
C THR A 42 1.43 8.17 1.34
N LEU A 43 2.42 8.34 0.45
CA LEU A 43 3.68 9.03 0.73
C LEU A 43 3.47 10.53 0.50
N VAL A 44 3.36 11.30 1.55
CA VAL A 44 3.21 12.75 1.45
C VAL A 44 4.54 13.41 1.74
N ARG A 45 5.11 14.05 0.73
CA ARG A 45 6.37 14.80 0.85
C ARG A 45 6.10 16.28 1.02
N ASP A 46 6.99 16.93 1.75
CA ASP A 46 6.97 18.38 1.84
C ASP A 46 7.66 19.00 0.62
N SER A 47 6.91 19.76 -0.18
CA SER A 47 7.41 20.43 -1.39
C SER A 47 8.37 21.59 -1.10
N GLU A 48 8.46 22.04 0.16
CA GLU A 48 9.33 23.16 0.58
C GLU A 48 10.62 22.66 1.27
N ALA A 49 10.74 21.35 1.49
CA ALA A 49 11.88 20.81 2.19
C ALA A 49 13.15 20.88 1.32
N GLU A 50 14.18 21.49 1.88
CA GLU A 50 15.52 21.48 1.30
C GLU A 50 16.29 20.20 1.65
N GLY A 51 17.35 19.90 0.89
CA GLY A 51 18.24 18.77 1.14
C GLY A 51 17.57 17.41 0.95
N VAL A 52 17.57 16.57 1.98
CA VAL A 52 17.05 15.19 1.92
C VAL A 52 15.53 15.08 1.87
N GLY A 53 14.83 16.17 2.18
CA GLY A 53 13.37 16.21 2.18
C GLY A 53 12.73 15.81 3.51
N ARG A 54 11.42 16.05 3.60
CA ARG A 54 10.58 15.67 4.75
C ARG A 54 9.38 14.86 4.30
N ILE A 55 8.88 13.97 5.17
CA ILE A 55 7.71 13.13 4.94
C ILE A 55 6.73 13.26 6.10
N LEU A 56 5.43 13.21 5.78
CA LEU A 56 4.38 13.15 6.77
C LEU A 56 4.30 11.75 7.38
N LEU A 57 4.34 11.68 8.69
CA LEU A 57 4.10 10.46 9.45
C LEU A 57 3.01 10.71 10.49
N LEU A 58 2.33 9.63 10.86
CA LEU A 58 1.25 9.60 11.82
C LEU A 58 1.63 8.72 13.01
N ARG A 59 1.19 9.10 14.20
CA ARG A 59 1.32 8.28 15.39
C ARG A 59 -0.05 7.77 15.81
N GLN A 60 -0.23 6.47 15.68
CA GLN A 60 -1.49 5.76 15.95
C GLN A 60 -1.36 4.84 17.17
N PRO A 61 -2.47 4.38 17.79
CA PRO A 61 -2.43 3.41 18.88
C PRO A 61 -1.57 2.18 18.53
N PRO A 62 -0.80 1.62 19.46
CA PRO A 62 -0.59 2.03 20.86
C PRO A 62 0.37 3.21 21.08
N GLY A 63 0.78 3.96 20.06
CA GLY A 63 1.56 5.19 20.18
C GLY A 63 3.09 5.03 20.24
N TYR A 64 3.62 3.83 20.02
CA TYR A 64 5.07 3.54 20.14
C TYR A 64 5.87 3.72 18.85
N SER A 65 5.19 3.87 17.72
CA SER A 65 5.84 3.97 16.41
C SER A 65 5.03 4.84 15.47
N TRP A 66 5.72 5.35 14.46
CA TRP A 66 5.14 6.17 13.42
C TRP A 66 4.80 5.35 12.19
N THR A 67 3.75 5.74 11.49
CA THR A 67 3.20 5.09 10.30
C THR A 67 3.00 6.10 9.17
N LEU A 68 2.75 5.60 7.98
CA LEU A 68 2.26 6.42 6.87
C LEU A 68 0.73 6.53 6.93
N PRO A 69 0.12 7.58 6.36
CA PRO A 69 -1.31 7.62 6.09
C PRO A 69 -1.74 6.41 5.26
N ALA A 70 -2.63 5.58 5.81
CA ALA A 70 -3.00 4.31 5.19
C ALA A 70 -4.28 3.72 5.76
N GLY A 71 -5.10 3.12 4.89
CA GLY A 71 -6.26 2.37 5.34
C GLY A 71 -6.76 1.36 4.32
N LEU A 72 -7.82 0.64 4.68
CA LEU A 72 -8.39 -0.39 3.85
C LEU A 72 -9.28 0.19 2.76
N LEU A 73 -9.20 -0.41 1.57
CA LEU A 73 -10.13 -0.08 0.51
C LEU A 73 -11.54 -0.52 0.87
N GLN A 74 -12.50 0.35 0.63
CA GLN A 74 -13.91 0.03 0.69
C GLN A 74 -14.34 -0.82 -0.52
N ARG A 75 -15.50 -1.44 -0.41
CA ARG A 75 -16.02 -2.27 -1.49
C ARG A 75 -16.24 -1.45 -2.76
N ALA A 76 -15.63 -1.90 -3.86
CA ALA A 76 -15.66 -1.24 -5.18
C ALA A 76 -15.04 0.17 -5.21
N GLU A 77 -14.25 0.54 -4.21
CA GLU A 77 -13.49 1.79 -4.18
C GLU A 77 -12.24 1.67 -5.05
N ALA A 78 -11.97 2.70 -5.86
CA ALA A 78 -10.72 2.77 -6.60
C ALA A 78 -9.55 3.07 -5.64
N PRO A 79 -8.37 2.42 -5.76
CA PRO A 79 -7.29 2.58 -4.79
C PRO A 79 -6.84 4.03 -4.57
N VAL A 80 -6.78 4.85 -5.62
CA VAL A 80 -6.40 6.27 -5.48
C VAL A 80 -7.46 7.08 -4.73
N VAL A 81 -8.73 6.71 -4.83
CA VAL A 81 -9.82 7.34 -4.08
C VAL A 81 -9.72 6.97 -2.60
N GLY A 82 -9.47 5.69 -2.31
CA GLY A 82 -9.20 5.23 -0.94
C GLY A 82 -8.00 5.93 -0.32
N ALA A 83 -6.90 6.08 -1.06
CA ALA A 83 -5.72 6.81 -0.60
C ALA A 83 -6.03 8.28 -0.24
N ALA A 84 -6.80 8.98 -1.09
CA ALA A 84 -7.20 10.37 -0.81
C ALA A 84 -8.15 10.49 0.38
N ARG A 85 -9.07 9.52 0.55
CA ARG A 85 -9.99 9.47 1.68
C ARG A 85 -9.25 9.23 3.00
N GLU A 86 -8.40 8.20 3.08
CA GLU A 86 -7.61 7.88 4.27
C GLU A 86 -6.65 9.03 4.63
N LEU A 87 -6.00 9.65 3.64
CA LEU A 87 -5.18 10.82 3.88
C LEU A 87 -5.96 11.94 4.57
N TYR A 88 -7.18 12.22 4.09
CA TYR A 88 -8.03 13.24 4.70
C TYR A 88 -8.51 12.83 6.09
N GLU A 89 -8.98 11.60 6.28
CA GLU A 89 -9.52 11.09 7.56
C GLU A 89 -8.44 11.09 8.65
N GLU A 90 -7.20 10.71 8.32
CA GLU A 90 -6.12 10.54 9.29
C GLU A 90 -5.26 11.81 9.52
N SER A 91 -5.19 12.73 8.57
CA SER A 91 -4.31 13.92 8.67
C SER A 91 -4.99 15.27 8.45
N GLY A 92 -6.25 15.27 7.99
CA GLY A 92 -6.97 16.48 7.58
C GLY A 92 -6.57 17.01 6.21
N ILE A 93 -5.57 16.45 5.53
CA ILE A 93 -5.13 16.90 4.22
C ILE A 93 -6.14 16.49 3.16
N ARG A 94 -6.82 17.45 2.57
CA ARG A 94 -7.82 17.23 1.52
C ARG A 94 -7.21 17.46 0.15
N LEU A 95 -7.01 16.39 -0.61
CA LEU A 95 -6.56 16.43 -1.99
C LEU A 95 -7.54 15.65 -2.89
N PRO A 96 -7.80 16.14 -4.12
CA PRO A 96 -8.51 15.33 -5.09
C PRO A 96 -7.63 14.16 -5.56
N PRO A 97 -8.22 13.01 -5.95
CA PRO A 97 -7.46 11.79 -6.31
C PRO A 97 -6.46 11.99 -7.45
N ASP A 98 -6.68 12.92 -8.36
CA ASP A 98 -5.77 13.24 -9.48
C ASP A 98 -4.46 13.92 -9.05
N ARG A 99 -4.38 14.41 -7.81
CA ARG A 99 -3.16 14.95 -7.21
C ARG A 99 -2.27 13.85 -6.61
N LEU A 100 -2.78 12.61 -6.47
CA LEU A 100 -2.03 11.46 -5.98
C LEU A 100 -1.53 10.66 -7.18
N ARG A 101 -0.20 10.50 -7.28
CA ARG A 101 0.44 9.73 -8.36
C ARG A 101 0.78 8.33 -7.85
N PRO A 102 0.65 7.28 -8.67
CA PRO A 102 1.16 5.96 -8.31
C PRO A 102 2.67 6.03 -8.03
N ALA A 103 3.10 5.56 -6.88
CA ALA A 103 4.52 5.38 -6.57
C ALA A 103 5.13 4.25 -7.41
N VAL A 104 6.44 4.15 -7.48
CA VAL A 104 7.14 3.08 -8.23
C VAL A 104 8.07 2.33 -7.29
N PRO A 105 7.73 1.05 -6.96
CA PRO A 105 6.56 0.25 -7.37
C PRO A 105 5.23 0.75 -6.76
N ASN A 106 4.11 0.57 -7.49
CA ASN A 106 2.79 1.01 -7.02
C ASN A 106 2.10 -0.01 -6.10
N ALA A 107 2.46 -1.29 -6.16
CA ALA A 107 1.84 -2.34 -5.35
C ALA A 107 2.91 -3.15 -4.62
N LEU A 108 2.76 -3.28 -3.32
CA LEU A 108 3.63 -4.07 -2.46
C LEU A 108 2.85 -5.23 -1.85
N VAL A 109 3.29 -6.46 -2.15
CA VAL A 109 2.65 -7.68 -1.65
C VAL A 109 3.38 -8.17 -0.41
N HIS A 110 2.66 -8.25 0.69
CA HIS A 110 3.17 -8.75 1.96
C HIS A 110 2.92 -10.24 2.12
N ALA A 111 3.84 -10.94 2.77
CA ALA A 111 3.79 -12.39 2.97
C ALA A 111 2.50 -12.91 3.66
N LYS A 112 1.79 -12.06 4.40
CA LYS A 112 0.57 -12.42 5.13
C LYS A 112 -0.74 -12.15 4.38
N GLY A 113 -0.70 -12.03 3.05
CA GLY A 113 -1.90 -11.83 2.24
C GLY A 113 -2.43 -10.39 2.23
N TRP A 114 -1.54 -9.41 2.39
CA TRP A 114 -1.83 -7.98 2.22
C TRP A 114 -1.20 -7.45 0.97
N VAL A 115 -1.86 -6.48 0.33
CA VAL A 115 -1.35 -5.70 -0.78
C VAL A 115 -1.57 -4.23 -0.48
N ASP A 116 -0.49 -3.46 -0.41
CA ASP A 116 -0.56 -2.01 -0.27
C ASP A 116 -0.43 -1.38 -1.65
N MET A 117 -1.46 -0.63 -2.05
CA MET A 117 -1.44 0.23 -3.23
C MET A 117 -0.87 1.59 -2.80
N VAL A 118 0.33 1.92 -3.28
CA VAL A 118 1.08 3.06 -2.80
C VAL A 118 0.99 4.23 -3.77
N PHE A 119 0.64 5.38 -3.23
CA PHE A 119 0.56 6.65 -3.96
C PHE A 119 1.50 7.67 -3.32
N GLU A 120 1.90 8.66 -4.10
CA GLU A 120 2.72 9.77 -3.63
C GLU A 120 2.13 11.11 -4.03
N THR A 121 2.38 12.11 -3.20
CA THR A 121 2.00 13.50 -3.46
C THR A 121 2.97 14.44 -2.75
N GLU A 122 2.96 15.70 -3.16
CA GLU A 122 3.73 16.76 -2.53
C GLU A 122 2.80 17.92 -2.16
N VAL A 123 2.99 18.46 -0.95
CA VAL A 123 2.28 19.63 -0.45
C VAL A 123 3.24 20.50 0.36
N PRO A 124 3.04 21.85 0.37
CA PRO A 124 3.87 22.75 1.17
C PRO A 124 3.53 22.59 2.67
N ALA A 125 4.51 22.20 3.49
CA ALA A 125 4.29 21.97 4.91
C ALA A 125 3.91 23.25 5.66
N SER A 126 4.40 24.41 5.23
CA SER A 126 4.14 25.71 5.87
C SER A 126 2.68 26.15 5.81
N THR A 127 1.94 25.74 4.78
CA THR A 127 0.54 26.11 4.56
C THR A 127 -0.44 24.94 4.71
N THR A 128 0.08 23.73 4.92
CA THR A 128 -0.74 22.52 5.10
C THR A 128 -1.08 22.33 6.58
N GLU A 129 -2.32 22.63 6.93
CA GLU A 129 -2.82 22.37 8.28
C GLU A 129 -3.05 20.88 8.50
N LEU A 130 -2.45 20.33 9.57
CA LEU A 130 -2.65 18.94 9.98
C LEU A 130 -3.73 18.89 11.06
N LYS A 131 -4.72 18.02 10.86
CA LYS A 131 -5.83 17.80 11.82
C LYS A 131 -6.00 16.32 12.08
N VAL A 132 -5.86 15.93 13.33
CA VAL A 132 -6.08 14.55 13.77
C VAL A 132 -7.25 14.50 14.74
N ASP A 133 -7.94 13.34 14.82
CA ASP A 133 -9.10 13.14 15.68
C ASP A 133 -8.72 12.85 17.15
N GLY A 134 -7.47 12.48 17.41
CA GLY A 134 -6.96 12.14 18.74
C GLY A 134 -7.40 10.74 19.22
N ALA A 135 -8.17 10.01 18.45
CA ALA A 135 -8.65 8.66 18.78
C ALA A 135 -7.96 7.59 17.93
N GLU A 136 -8.08 7.67 16.62
CA GLU A 136 -7.40 6.77 15.68
C GLU A 136 -5.99 7.28 15.36
N VAL A 137 -5.81 8.59 15.27
CA VAL A 137 -4.51 9.24 15.10
C VAL A 137 -4.25 10.22 16.23
N PHE A 138 -3.19 9.98 17.00
CA PHE A 138 -2.79 10.85 18.12
C PHE A 138 -2.04 12.08 17.66
N GLU A 139 -1.25 11.95 16.61
CA GLU A 139 -0.36 13.00 16.13
C GLU A 139 -0.03 12.78 14.65
N ALA A 140 0.07 13.88 13.91
CA ALA A 140 0.59 13.95 12.56
C ALA A 140 1.73 14.96 12.53
N ALA A 141 2.89 14.58 11.98
CA ALA A 141 4.05 15.47 11.93
C ALA A 141 4.95 15.24 10.72
N TRP A 142 5.66 16.29 10.32
CA TRP A 142 6.67 16.27 9.27
C TRP A 142 8.02 15.84 9.86
N HIS A 143 8.62 14.79 9.29
CA HIS A 143 9.91 14.27 9.71
C HIS A 143 10.93 14.32 8.58
N SER A 144 12.17 14.71 8.91
CA SER A 144 13.27 14.65 7.95
C SER A 144 13.58 13.21 7.56
N LEU A 145 13.94 12.98 6.30
CA LEU A 145 14.23 11.63 5.80
C LEU A 145 15.56 11.06 6.33
N ASP A 146 16.46 11.90 6.85
CA ASP A 146 17.71 11.49 7.50
C ASP A 146 17.59 11.36 9.03
N ASP A 147 16.50 11.87 9.63
CA ASP A 147 16.21 11.76 11.07
C ASP A 147 14.78 11.24 11.30
N LEU A 148 14.53 10.04 10.83
CA LEU A 148 13.23 9.39 10.98
C LEU A 148 13.03 8.88 12.40
N PRO A 149 11.84 9.08 12.98
CA PRO A 149 11.50 8.54 14.29
C PRO A 149 11.37 7.02 14.23
N ARG A 150 11.09 6.38 15.36
CA ARG A 150 10.84 4.94 15.40
C ARG A 150 9.63 4.59 14.54
N LEU A 151 9.86 3.96 13.39
CA LEU A 151 8.83 3.50 12.48
C LEU A 151 8.21 2.16 12.92
N SER A 152 6.96 1.92 12.54
CA SER A 152 6.38 0.59 12.58
C SER A 152 7.13 -0.34 11.60
N ARG A 153 7.10 -1.66 11.86
CA ARG A 153 7.76 -2.62 10.97
C ARG A 153 7.21 -2.57 9.55
N ALA A 154 5.90 -2.40 9.40
CA ALA A 154 5.25 -2.30 8.10
C ALA A 154 5.69 -1.04 7.36
N THR A 155 5.71 0.12 8.04
CA THR A 155 6.17 1.38 7.47
C THR A 155 7.65 1.34 7.09
N ALA A 156 8.52 0.80 7.96
CA ALA A 156 9.94 0.66 7.66
C ALA A 156 10.19 -0.26 6.45
N PHE A 157 9.42 -1.35 6.33
CA PHE A 157 9.46 -2.22 5.16
C PHE A 157 9.01 -1.48 3.90
N LEU A 158 7.86 -0.80 3.96
CA LEU A 158 7.31 -0.08 2.82
C LEU A 158 8.27 1.03 2.34
N LEU A 159 8.73 1.89 3.24
CA LEU A 159 9.67 2.97 2.92
C LEU A 159 11.00 2.45 2.37
N GLY A 160 11.45 1.28 2.81
CA GLY A 160 12.65 0.63 2.31
C GLY A 160 12.60 0.30 0.81
N HIS A 161 11.41 0.03 0.24
CA HIS A 161 11.23 -0.15 -1.20
C HIS A 161 11.48 1.13 -2.01
N TYR A 162 11.37 2.29 -1.36
CA TYR A 162 11.61 3.61 -1.94
C TYR A 162 12.97 4.20 -1.53
N GLY A 163 13.85 3.37 -0.96
CA GLY A 163 15.19 3.80 -0.54
C GLY A 163 15.20 4.67 0.71
N ILE A 164 14.13 4.65 1.52
CA ILE A 164 13.95 5.51 2.69
C ILE A 164 14.05 4.69 3.98
N GLY A 165 14.78 5.22 4.97
CA GLY A 165 14.82 4.73 6.35
C GLY A 165 15.66 3.45 6.56
N PRO A 166 15.48 2.76 7.70
CA PRO A 166 16.39 1.73 8.19
C PRO A 166 16.40 0.43 7.36
N SER A 167 15.41 0.24 6.50
CA SER A 167 15.29 -0.90 5.59
C SER A 167 15.73 -0.59 4.16
N ALA A 168 16.18 0.63 3.88
CA ALA A 168 16.72 1.02 2.58
C ALA A 168 17.89 0.12 2.16
N GLY A 169 17.88 -0.34 0.91
CA GLY A 169 18.92 -1.22 0.35
C GLY A 169 18.91 -2.67 0.88
N LYS A 170 18.08 -3.00 1.89
CA LYS A 170 17.96 -4.37 2.42
C LYS A 170 16.81 -5.16 1.78
N ILE A 171 15.92 -4.48 1.09
CA ILE A 171 14.75 -5.07 0.44
C ILE A 171 15.10 -5.28 -1.04
N PRO A 172 14.96 -6.50 -1.59
CA PRO A 172 15.17 -6.71 -3.00
C PRO A 172 14.16 -5.88 -3.81
N PRO A 173 14.57 -5.33 -4.97
CA PRO A 173 13.67 -4.57 -5.82
C PRO A 173 12.42 -5.39 -6.15
N ALA A 174 11.26 -4.75 -6.10
CA ALA A 174 9.98 -5.37 -6.40
C ALA A 174 10.00 -6.04 -7.79
N GLY A 175 9.70 -7.34 -7.86
CA GLY A 175 9.65 -8.09 -9.11
C GLY A 175 10.61 -9.28 -9.21
N ARG A 176 11.50 -9.53 -8.25
CA ARG A 176 12.29 -10.76 -8.22
C ARG A 176 11.52 -11.83 -7.45
N PRO A 177 11.12 -12.95 -8.09
CA PRO A 177 10.52 -14.06 -7.36
C PRO A 177 11.53 -14.59 -6.33
N PRO A 178 11.08 -15.10 -5.16
CA PRO A 178 11.95 -15.79 -4.25
C PRO A 178 12.59 -16.98 -4.97
N THR A 179 13.91 -17.06 -4.90
CA THR A 179 14.71 -18.22 -5.37
C THR A 179 14.43 -19.43 -4.50
#